data_f2cc63a0ec86695e7b0c8535de743eb8
#
_entry.id   f2cc63a0ec86695e7b0c8535de743eb8
#
_cell.length_a   1.000
_cell.length_b   1.000
_cell.length_c   1.000
_cell.angle_alpha   90.00
_cell.angle_beta   90.00
_cell.angle_gamma   90.00
#
_symmetry.space_group_name_H-M   'P 1'
#
loop_
_entity.id
_entity.type
_entity.pdbx_description
1 polymer ?
#
loop_
_entity_poly.entity_id
_entity_poly.type
_entity_poly.pdbx_seq_one_letter_code
_entity_poly.pdbx_strand_id
1 'polypeptide(L)'
;MDPTEPNRRAWDEIHRRRTEAMAGQLGIPAKIREILPDIEGKHVLHLQCATGESTADLVELGALVTAVDISAEALEIARERAPDVAYVHADVHELPLEARRGRFDLVFTGGGVLVWLQDLDAWASGVASALKAGGMLLLYDAHPLTQCVDHLGHWRDDYFDESPFVSTDWEHFELGGPAATEEKYERYWRLEQVVDAITGAGLGLTRLAEFQTLYRGLQRDRRVPWDFALLAEKPE
;
A
#
# COMPACT_ATOMS: atom_id res chain seq x y z
N MET A 1 -23.08 2.96 2.27
CA MET A 1 -22.31 3.82 3.19
C MET A 1 -20.92 3.92 2.59
N ASP A 2 -20.34 5.10 2.51
CA ASP A 2 -18.97 5.26 2.06
C ASP A 2 -18.02 4.76 3.17
N PRO A 3 -17.19 3.74 2.94
CA PRO A 3 -16.32 3.15 3.96
C PRO A 3 -15.03 3.96 4.21
N THR A 4 -14.77 5.00 3.44
CA THR A 4 -13.55 5.83 3.56
C THR A 4 -13.43 6.47 4.94
N GLU A 5 -14.50 7.12 5.41
CA GLU A 5 -14.47 7.80 6.71
C GLU A 5 -14.38 6.84 7.91
N PRO A 6 -15.09 5.69 7.97
CA PRO A 6 -14.81 4.65 8.96
C PRO A 6 -13.36 4.17 8.94
N ASN A 7 -12.80 3.85 7.77
CA ASN A 7 -11.41 3.40 7.64
C ASN A 7 -10.42 4.46 8.14
N ARG A 8 -10.65 5.74 7.83
CA ARG A 8 -9.81 6.84 8.34
C ARG A 8 -9.81 6.86 9.88
N ARG A 9 -10.99 6.79 10.52
CA ARG A 9 -11.08 6.78 11.99
C ARG A 9 -10.43 5.55 12.61
N ALA A 10 -10.61 4.38 11.99
CA ALA A 10 -10.00 3.15 12.45
C ALA A 10 -8.46 3.24 12.39
N TRP A 11 -7.90 3.75 11.30
CA TRP A 11 -6.47 3.97 11.17
C TRP A 11 -5.93 5.02 12.17
N ASP A 12 -6.63 6.15 12.37
CA ASP A 12 -6.26 7.14 13.39
C ASP A 12 -6.26 6.52 14.79
N GLU A 13 -7.25 5.67 15.13
CA GLU A 13 -7.26 4.95 16.41
C GLU A 13 -6.02 4.06 16.57
N ILE A 14 -5.69 3.28 15.54
CA ILE A 14 -4.56 2.36 15.58
C ILE A 14 -3.22 3.08 15.68
N HIS A 15 -3.01 4.14 14.92
CA HIS A 15 -1.75 4.87 14.95
C HIS A 15 -1.52 5.59 16.27
N ARG A 16 -2.56 6.12 16.93
CA ARG A 16 -2.45 6.64 18.30
C ARG A 16 -2.02 5.59 19.34
N ARG A 17 -2.31 4.31 19.08
CA ARG A 17 -2.08 3.20 20.02
C ARG A 17 -0.85 2.37 19.69
N ARG A 18 -0.24 2.63 18.56
CA ARG A 18 0.94 1.89 18.07
C ARG A 18 2.14 2.15 18.98
N THR A 19 2.76 1.07 19.47
CA THR A 19 3.97 1.17 20.27
C THR A 19 5.22 1.24 19.39
N GLU A 20 6.30 1.85 19.91
CA GLU A 20 7.60 1.95 19.20
C GLU A 20 8.18 0.61 18.74
N ALA A 21 7.83 -0.49 19.42
CA ALA A 21 8.27 -1.84 19.06
C ALA A 21 7.91 -2.28 17.65
N MET A 22 6.89 -1.67 17.03
CA MET A 22 6.46 -1.94 15.66
C MET A 22 7.13 -1.04 14.61
N ALA A 23 7.74 0.05 15.04
CA ALA A 23 8.22 1.12 14.15
C ALA A 23 9.44 0.75 13.30
N GLY A 24 10.15 -0.34 13.58
CA GLY A 24 11.42 -0.68 12.93
C GLY A 24 11.38 -1.80 11.89
N GLN A 25 10.22 -2.40 11.60
CA GLN A 25 10.15 -3.62 10.78
C GLN A 25 9.49 -3.47 9.40
N LEU A 26 9.03 -2.29 9.03
CA LEU A 26 8.13 -2.07 7.88
C LEU A 26 8.73 -1.22 6.74
N GLY A 27 10.03 -1.16 6.60
CA GLY A 27 10.67 -0.56 5.43
C GLY A 27 10.50 -1.39 4.15
N ILE A 28 11.04 -0.90 3.04
CA ILE A 28 10.95 -1.58 1.74
C ILE A 28 11.65 -2.94 1.81
N PRO A 29 10.95 -4.06 1.56
CA PRO A 29 11.55 -5.40 1.57
C PRO A 29 12.73 -5.52 0.60
N ALA A 30 13.76 -6.29 0.97
CA ALA A 30 14.97 -6.42 0.15
C ALA A 30 14.68 -6.82 -1.31
N LYS A 31 13.76 -7.77 -1.53
CA LYS A 31 13.37 -8.19 -2.89
C LYS A 31 12.64 -7.11 -3.68
N ILE A 32 11.95 -6.19 -3.00
CA ILE A 32 11.32 -5.02 -3.64
C ILE A 32 12.38 -3.99 -3.99
N ARG A 33 13.39 -3.79 -3.13
CA ARG A 33 14.55 -2.93 -3.45
C ARG A 33 15.32 -3.41 -4.70
N GLU A 34 15.40 -4.74 -4.93
CA GLU A 34 16.05 -5.33 -6.12
C GLU A 34 15.31 -5.03 -7.43
N ILE A 35 14.01 -4.76 -7.37
CA ILE A 35 13.18 -4.46 -8.57
C ILE A 35 12.78 -2.99 -8.65
N LEU A 36 13.11 -2.20 -7.64
CA LEU A 36 12.89 -0.75 -7.66
C LEU A 36 13.77 -0.13 -8.75
N PRO A 37 13.22 0.72 -9.63
CA PRO A 37 14.02 1.44 -10.60
C PRO A 37 14.99 2.40 -9.89
N ASP A 38 15.98 2.93 -10.61
CA ASP A 38 16.83 4.00 -10.10
C ASP A 38 15.98 5.25 -9.83
N ILE A 39 15.96 5.69 -8.56
CA ILE A 39 15.15 6.80 -8.08
C ILE A 39 15.98 7.98 -7.55
N GLU A 40 17.31 7.95 -7.66
CA GLU A 40 18.16 9.06 -7.23
C GLU A 40 17.79 10.34 -7.98
N GLY A 41 17.45 11.40 -7.26
CA GLY A 41 17.00 12.68 -7.80
C GLY A 41 15.62 12.66 -8.48
N LYS A 42 14.89 11.55 -8.44
CA LYS A 42 13.55 11.41 -9.06
C LYS A 42 12.45 11.87 -8.12
N HIS A 43 11.37 12.41 -8.70
CA HIS A 43 10.15 12.71 -7.97
C HIS A 43 9.32 11.43 -7.76
N VAL A 44 9.15 11.03 -6.51
CA VAL A 44 8.40 9.83 -6.12
C VAL A 44 7.16 10.23 -5.33
N LEU A 45 6.00 9.72 -5.75
CA LEU A 45 4.76 9.79 -4.98
C LEU A 45 4.59 8.48 -4.21
N HIS A 46 4.65 8.54 -2.89
CA HIS A 46 4.38 7.40 -2.02
C HIS A 46 2.93 7.44 -1.53
N LEU A 47 2.09 6.56 -2.03
CA LEU A 47 0.69 6.45 -1.61
C LEU A 47 0.54 5.50 -0.42
N GLN A 48 -0.42 5.82 0.47
CA GLN A 48 -0.71 5.05 1.67
C GLN A 48 0.56 4.82 2.51
N CYS A 49 1.25 5.94 2.79
CA CYS A 49 2.60 5.92 3.36
C CYS A 49 2.66 5.53 4.84
N ALA A 50 1.51 5.42 5.50
CA ALA A 50 1.38 5.11 6.93
C ALA A 50 2.35 5.97 7.78
N THR A 51 3.08 5.35 8.69
CA THR A 51 4.04 6.01 9.60
C THR A 51 5.42 6.27 8.97
N GLY A 52 5.55 6.13 7.63
CA GLY A 52 6.66 6.67 6.86
C GLY A 52 7.94 5.83 6.83
N GLU A 53 7.93 4.54 7.23
CA GLU A 53 9.11 3.69 7.18
C GLU A 53 9.65 3.54 5.75
N SER A 54 8.79 3.16 4.81
CA SER A 54 9.18 3.08 3.40
C SER A 54 9.44 4.46 2.79
N THR A 55 8.80 5.52 3.31
CA THR A 55 9.10 6.90 2.90
C THR A 55 10.55 7.26 3.23
N ALA A 56 11.01 6.95 4.45
CA ALA A 56 12.39 7.19 4.85
C ALA A 56 13.39 6.41 3.98
N ASP A 57 13.09 5.15 3.68
CA ASP A 57 13.89 4.34 2.76
C ASP A 57 14.01 4.97 1.36
N LEU A 58 12.91 5.50 0.81
CA LEU A 58 12.91 6.18 -0.49
C LEU A 58 13.77 7.45 -0.46
N VAL A 59 13.72 8.21 0.65
CA VAL A 59 14.58 9.39 0.86
C VAL A 59 16.04 8.99 0.96
N GLU A 60 16.38 7.93 1.71
CA GLU A 60 17.75 7.39 1.80
C GLU A 60 18.30 6.94 0.44
N LEU A 61 17.44 6.49 -0.47
CA LEU A 61 17.78 6.15 -1.85
C LEU A 61 17.88 7.38 -2.78
N GLY A 62 17.79 8.59 -2.23
CA GLY A 62 17.99 9.84 -2.95
C GLY A 62 16.74 10.39 -3.66
N ALA A 63 15.55 9.84 -3.43
CA ALA A 63 14.32 10.32 -4.05
C ALA A 63 13.82 11.64 -3.45
N LEU A 64 13.16 12.46 -4.29
CA LEU A 64 12.39 13.63 -3.89
C LEU A 64 10.95 13.18 -3.64
N VAL A 65 10.61 12.88 -2.36
CA VAL A 65 9.36 12.20 -2.02
C VAL A 65 8.24 13.19 -1.70
N THR A 66 7.05 12.91 -2.24
CA THR A 66 5.77 13.38 -1.74
C THR A 66 5.00 12.17 -1.22
N ALA A 67 4.51 12.22 0.02
CA ALA A 67 3.85 11.08 0.66
C ALA A 67 2.38 11.41 0.99
N VAL A 68 1.48 10.46 0.77
CA VAL A 68 0.04 10.62 0.95
C VAL A 68 -0.48 9.54 1.88
N ASP A 69 -1.30 9.93 2.86
CA ASP A 69 -2.06 9.01 3.69
C ASP A 69 -3.39 9.63 4.12
N ILE A 70 -4.36 8.77 4.42
CA ILE A 70 -5.68 9.16 4.91
C ILE A 70 -5.69 9.43 6.43
N SER A 71 -4.72 8.89 7.17
CA SER A 71 -4.59 9.05 8.61
C SER A 71 -3.71 10.25 8.96
N ALA A 72 -4.29 11.25 9.63
CA ALA A 72 -3.55 12.39 10.13
C ALA A 72 -2.54 11.97 11.22
N GLU A 73 -2.91 11.02 12.08
CA GLU A 73 -2.06 10.48 13.14
C GLU A 73 -0.82 9.75 12.56
N ALA A 74 -1.01 8.99 11.48
CA ALA A 74 0.10 8.36 10.77
C ALA A 74 1.08 9.40 10.22
N LEU A 75 0.55 10.47 9.61
CA LEU A 75 1.37 11.53 9.03
C LEU A 75 2.14 12.34 10.08
N GLU A 76 1.63 12.50 11.29
CA GLU A 76 2.39 13.13 12.40
C GLU A 76 3.65 12.30 12.72
N ILE A 77 3.50 10.98 12.85
CA ILE A 77 4.63 10.06 13.09
C ILE A 77 5.61 10.06 11.91
N ALA A 78 5.08 10.06 10.67
CA ALA A 78 5.88 10.07 9.46
C ALA A 78 6.73 11.35 9.33
N ARG A 79 6.21 12.51 9.73
CA ARG A 79 6.94 13.79 9.74
C ARG A 79 8.13 13.79 10.72
N GLU A 80 7.99 13.11 11.86
CA GLU A 80 9.12 12.96 12.80
C GLU A 80 10.25 12.12 12.19
N ARG A 81 9.90 11.13 11.39
CA ARG A 81 10.84 10.19 10.76
C ARG A 81 11.58 10.78 9.56
N ALA A 82 10.87 11.51 8.71
CA ALA A 82 11.41 12.12 7.51
C ALA A 82 10.87 13.56 7.35
N PRO A 83 11.42 14.55 8.10
CA PRO A 83 10.84 15.89 8.21
C PRO A 83 10.89 16.72 6.93
N ASP A 84 11.78 16.40 5.99
CA ASP A 84 11.95 17.13 4.73
C ASP A 84 10.99 16.66 3.62
N VAL A 85 10.13 15.66 3.89
CA VAL A 85 9.17 15.12 2.94
C VAL A 85 7.89 15.97 2.91
N ALA A 86 7.34 16.17 1.73
CA ALA A 86 6.03 16.80 1.55
C ALA A 86 4.91 15.79 1.86
N TYR A 87 4.25 15.93 3.01
CA TYR A 87 3.14 15.06 3.41
C TYR A 87 1.79 15.69 3.09
N VAL A 88 0.93 14.89 2.45
CA VAL A 88 -0.42 15.26 2.02
C VAL A 88 -1.43 14.37 2.72
N HIS A 89 -2.33 14.97 3.50
CA HIS A 89 -3.45 14.27 4.13
C HIS A 89 -4.61 14.19 3.13
N ALA A 90 -4.81 13.04 2.51
CA ALA A 90 -5.84 12.84 1.48
C ALA A 90 -6.22 11.37 1.32
N ASP A 91 -7.43 11.15 0.79
CA ASP A 91 -7.86 9.85 0.26
C ASP A 91 -7.19 9.59 -1.10
N VAL A 92 -6.65 8.39 -1.27
CA VAL A 92 -5.99 7.97 -2.52
C VAL A 92 -6.97 7.78 -3.69
N HIS A 93 -8.27 7.65 -3.42
CA HIS A 93 -9.31 7.63 -4.46
C HIS A 93 -9.57 9.04 -5.02
N GLU A 94 -9.29 10.08 -4.24
CA GLU A 94 -9.50 11.49 -4.60
C GLU A 94 -8.23 12.32 -4.40
N LEU A 95 -7.13 11.92 -5.03
CA LEU A 95 -5.85 12.62 -4.92
C LEU A 95 -6.01 14.11 -5.28
N PRO A 96 -5.44 15.05 -4.50
CA PRO A 96 -5.51 16.47 -4.80
C PRO A 96 -4.74 16.83 -6.08
N LEU A 97 -5.05 17.97 -6.69
CA LEU A 97 -4.48 18.39 -7.98
C LEU A 97 -2.94 18.39 -8.00
N GLU A 98 -2.31 18.78 -6.90
CA GLU A 98 -0.84 18.79 -6.77
C GLU A 98 -0.23 17.40 -6.87
N ALA A 99 -0.96 16.35 -6.52
CA ALA A 99 -0.55 14.95 -6.65
C ALA A 99 -0.94 14.33 -8.00
N ARG A 100 -1.79 15.01 -8.83
CA ARG A 100 -2.33 14.47 -10.10
C ARG A 100 -1.79 15.17 -11.36
N ARG A 101 -0.71 15.94 -11.28
CA ARG A 101 -0.25 16.79 -12.42
C ARG A 101 0.74 16.13 -13.37
N GLY A 102 0.83 14.82 -13.42
CA GLY A 102 1.75 14.12 -14.33
C GLY A 102 3.22 14.50 -14.12
N ARG A 103 3.65 14.61 -12.87
CA ARG A 103 4.99 15.10 -12.52
C ARG A 103 5.90 14.07 -11.85
N PHE A 104 5.33 12.92 -11.46
CA PHE A 104 6.10 11.91 -10.76
C PHE A 104 6.75 10.91 -11.72
N ASP A 105 8.01 10.61 -11.44
CA ASP A 105 8.78 9.57 -12.12
C ASP A 105 8.34 8.18 -11.68
N LEU A 106 7.96 8.06 -10.41
CA LEU A 106 7.49 6.83 -9.80
C LEU A 106 6.30 7.12 -8.88
N VAL A 107 5.27 6.29 -8.97
CA VAL A 107 4.31 6.08 -7.90
C VAL A 107 4.69 4.78 -7.20
N PHE A 108 4.90 4.85 -5.88
CA PHE A 108 5.25 3.73 -5.03
C PHE A 108 4.16 3.50 -4.01
N THR A 109 3.71 2.25 -3.84
CA THR A 109 2.72 1.88 -2.84
C THR A 109 2.83 0.39 -2.49
N GLY A 110 2.51 0.00 -1.26
CA GLY A 110 2.50 -1.40 -0.90
C GLY A 110 2.63 -1.70 0.58
N GLY A 111 2.60 -2.99 0.90
CA GLY A 111 2.69 -3.48 2.26
C GLY A 111 1.35 -3.58 2.99
N GLY A 112 0.32 -4.10 2.33
CA GLY A 112 -1.02 -4.28 2.89
C GLY A 112 -1.97 -3.12 2.54
N VAL A 113 -1.87 -2.57 1.34
CA VAL A 113 -2.61 -1.37 0.93
C VAL A 113 -3.91 -1.68 0.17
N LEU A 114 -3.92 -2.75 -0.63
CA LEU A 114 -5.03 -3.06 -1.54
C LEU A 114 -6.34 -3.33 -0.83
N VAL A 115 -6.32 -3.98 0.30
CA VAL A 115 -7.53 -4.32 1.07
C VAL A 115 -8.30 -3.10 1.56
N TRP A 116 -7.65 -1.93 1.63
CA TRP A 116 -8.26 -0.66 2.05
C TRP A 116 -8.89 0.11 0.90
N LEU A 117 -8.60 -0.28 -0.34
CA LEU A 117 -9.18 0.35 -1.53
C LEU A 117 -10.60 -0.16 -1.75
N GLN A 118 -11.53 0.77 -1.88
CA GLN A 118 -12.95 0.46 -2.14
C GLN A 118 -13.29 0.57 -3.63
N ASP A 119 -12.48 1.31 -4.39
CA ASP A 119 -12.62 1.55 -5.83
C ASP A 119 -11.23 1.50 -6.49
N LEU A 120 -10.90 0.37 -7.11
CA LEU A 120 -9.63 0.19 -7.81
C LEU A 120 -9.50 1.08 -9.05
N ASP A 121 -10.60 1.35 -9.74
CA ASP A 121 -10.57 2.16 -10.97
C ASP A 121 -10.28 3.62 -10.64
N ALA A 122 -10.91 4.17 -9.60
CA ALA A 122 -10.63 5.52 -9.12
C ALA A 122 -9.17 5.64 -8.66
N TRP A 123 -8.68 4.67 -7.89
CA TRP A 123 -7.28 4.63 -7.45
C TRP A 123 -6.30 4.54 -8.63
N ALA A 124 -6.51 3.61 -9.56
CA ALA A 124 -5.63 3.42 -10.72
C ALA A 124 -5.62 4.65 -11.64
N SER A 125 -6.78 5.31 -11.82
CA SER A 125 -6.88 6.58 -12.54
C SER A 125 -6.09 7.69 -11.86
N GLY A 126 -6.13 7.76 -10.52
CA GLY A 126 -5.32 8.66 -9.70
C GLY A 126 -3.82 8.44 -9.93
N VAL A 127 -3.37 7.18 -9.86
CA VAL A 127 -1.98 6.77 -10.14
C VAL A 127 -1.54 7.21 -11.55
N ALA A 128 -2.34 6.86 -12.57
CA ALA A 128 -2.02 7.21 -13.96
C ALA A 128 -1.94 8.73 -14.17
N SER A 129 -2.81 9.51 -13.50
CA SER A 129 -2.79 10.98 -13.59
C SER A 129 -1.60 11.61 -12.87
N ALA A 130 -1.06 10.96 -11.83
CA ALA A 130 0.11 11.42 -11.09
C ALA A 130 1.42 11.21 -11.87
N LEU A 131 1.51 10.12 -12.63
CA LEU A 131 2.69 9.78 -13.42
C LEU A 131 2.86 10.68 -14.62
N LYS A 132 4.09 11.11 -14.89
CA LYS A 132 4.50 11.69 -16.18
C LYS A 132 4.54 10.60 -17.26
N ALA A 133 4.63 11.00 -18.55
CA ALA A 133 4.91 10.07 -19.63
C ALA A 133 6.24 9.33 -19.36
N GLY A 134 6.30 8.03 -19.56
CA GLY A 134 7.44 7.15 -19.20
C GLY A 134 7.62 6.95 -17.68
N GLY A 135 6.73 7.49 -16.85
CA GLY A 135 6.75 7.26 -15.40
C GLY A 135 6.21 5.88 -15.02
N MET A 136 6.61 5.34 -13.88
CA MET A 136 6.32 3.97 -13.47
C MET A 136 5.47 3.90 -12.21
N LEU A 137 4.62 2.87 -12.11
CA LEU A 137 4.03 2.38 -10.87
C LEU A 137 4.85 1.20 -10.36
N LEU A 138 5.19 1.19 -9.08
CA LEU A 138 5.59 -0.01 -8.35
C LEU A 138 4.61 -0.24 -7.22
N LEU A 139 3.84 -1.32 -7.31
CA LEU A 139 2.94 -1.83 -6.29
C LEU A 139 3.51 -3.16 -5.77
N TYR A 140 3.52 -3.36 -4.44
CA TYR A 140 3.73 -4.67 -3.84
C TYR A 140 2.75 -4.89 -2.70
N ASP A 141 2.22 -6.11 -2.55
CA ASP A 141 1.23 -6.39 -1.52
C ASP A 141 1.16 -7.89 -1.19
N ALA A 142 0.36 -8.23 -0.18
CA ALA A 142 -0.03 -9.59 0.09
C ALA A 142 -0.76 -10.17 -1.14
N HIS A 143 -0.41 -11.40 -1.51
CA HIS A 143 -1.09 -12.07 -2.61
C HIS A 143 -2.55 -12.38 -2.24
N PRO A 144 -3.55 -12.12 -3.10
CA PRO A 144 -4.97 -12.34 -2.78
C PRO A 144 -5.29 -13.76 -2.26
N LEU A 145 -4.53 -14.76 -2.69
CA LEU A 145 -4.67 -16.13 -2.21
C LEU A 145 -4.50 -16.26 -0.69
N THR A 146 -3.76 -15.34 -0.06
CA THR A 146 -3.52 -15.35 1.39
C THR A 146 -4.80 -15.14 2.20
N GLN A 147 -5.83 -14.59 1.62
CA GLN A 147 -7.13 -14.44 2.25
C GLN A 147 -7.91 -15.77 2.31
N CYS A 148 -7.57 -16.71 1.44
CA CYS A 148 -8.26 -17.98 1.31
C CYS A 148 -7.58 -19.12 2.07
N VAL A 149 -6.34 -18.93 2.54
CA VAL A 149 -5.55 -19.98 3.21
C VAL A 149 -4.96 -19.48 4.51
N ASP A 150 -4.98 -20.33 5.55
CA ASP A 150 -4.25 -20.03 6.78
C ASP A 150 -2.73 -20.25 6.62
N HIS A 151 -1.94 -19.87 7.63
CA HIS A 151 -0.48 -19.99 7.62
C HIS A 151 0.04 -21.43 7.44
N LEU A 152 -0.82 -22.45 7.64
CA LEU A 152 -0.53 -23.86 7.42
C LEU A 152 -0.94 -24.34 6.01
N GLY A 153 -1.55 -23.48 5.20
CA GLY A 153 -2.02 -23.80 3.86
C GLY A 153 -3.36 -24.51 3.81
N HIS A 154 -4.16 -24.45 4.87
CA HIS A 154 -5.53 -24.94 4.83
C HIS A 154 -6.45 -23.89 4.24
N TRP A 155 -7.32 -24.30 3.31
CA TRP A 155 -8.35 -23.45 2.75
C TRP A 155 -9.37 -23.05 3.81
N ARG A 156 -9.72 -21.76 3.87
CA ARG A 156 -10.64 -21.15 4.82
C ARG A 156 -11.76 -20.39 4.15
N ASP A 157 -11.49 -19.77 2.99
CA ASP A 157 -12.41 -18.89 2.32
C ASP A 157 -12.42 -19.07 0.79
N ASP A 158 -13.37 -18.41 0.12
CA ASP A 158 -13.55 -18.42 -1.32
C ASP A 158 -12.78 -17.28 -1.98
N TYR A 159 -11.86 -17.62 -2.90
CA TYR A 159 -11.08 -16.65 -3.67
C TYR A 159 -11.94 -15.69 -4.50
N PHE A 160 -13.16 -16.07 -4.82
CA PHE A 160 -14.08 -15.29 -5.64
C PHE A 160 -15.14 -14.55 -4.84
N ASP A 161 -15.10 -14.61 -3.52
CA ASP A 161 -15.98 -13.80 -2.67
C ASP A 161 -15.54 -12.31 -2.76
N GLU A 162 -16.49 -11.47 -3.19
CA GLU A 162 -16.31 -10.02 -3.32
C GLU A 162 -16.99 -9.23 -2.20
N SER A 163 -17.51 -9.93 -1.18
CA SER A 163 -18.16 -9.31 -0.05
C SER A 163 -17.17 -8.46 0.75
N PRO A 164 -17.51 -7.23 1.13
CA PRO A 164 -16.67 -6.46 2.02
C PRO A 164 -16.61 -7.12 3.40
N PHE A 165 -15.42 -7.20 3.96
CA PHE A 165 -15.20 -7.68 5.32
C PHE A 165 -15.22 -6.50 6.29
N VAL A 166 -16.06 -6.58 7.32
CA VAL A 166 -16.19 -5.51 8.33
C VAL A 166 -15.84 -6.09 9.70
N SER A 167 -14.89 -5.47 10.39
CA SER A 167 -14.49 -5.90 11.72
C SER A 167 -13.88 -4.75 12.54
N THR A 168 -13.69 -5.00 13.82
CA THR A 168 -12.89 -4.15 14.72
C THR A 168 -11.56 -4.81 15.08
N ASP A 169 -11.26 -5.98 14.52
CA ASP A 169 -10.08 -6.77 14.87
C ASP A 169 -8.85 -6.33 14.11
N TRP A 170 -7.74 -6.22 14.84
CA TRP A 170 -6.42 -5.83 14.32
C TRP A 170 -5.36 -6.86 14.74
N GLU A 171 -5.62 -8.13 14.39
CA GLU A 171 -4.77 -9.27 14.79
C GLU A 171 -3.28 -9.12 14.38
N HIS A 172 -3.01 -8.34 13.35
CA HIS A 172 -1.65 -8.11 12.84
C HIS A 172 -0.89 -7.03 13.61
N PHE A 173 -1.57 -6.32 14.53
CA PHE A 173 -0.98 -5.25 15.31
C PHE A 173 -1.06 -5.59 16.80
N GLU A 174 0.09 -5.61 17.48
CA GLU A 174 0.13 -5.65 18.94
C GLU A 174 -0.31 -4.30 19.49
N LEU A 175 -1.60 -4.17 19.75
CA LEU A 175 -2.18 -2.97 20.33
C LEU A 175 -2.12 -3.04 21.85
N GLY A 176 -1.52 -2.03 22.48
CA GLY A 176 -1.63 -1.84 23.91
C GLY A 176 -3.05 -1.40 24.32
N GLY A 177 -3.58 -1.93 25.42
CA GLY A 177 -4.87 -1.51 26.00
C GLY A 177 -6.08 -2.31 25.52
N PRO A 178 -7.31 -1.75 25.60
CA PRO A 178 -8.54 -2.44 25.22
C PRO A 178 -8.61 -2.71 23.70
N ALA A 179 -9.54 -3.57 23.25
CA ALA A 179 -9.81 -3.81 21.84
C ALA A 179 -10.11 -2.50 21.08
N ALA A 180 -9.83 -2.47 19.78
CA ALA A 180 -10.20 -1.34 18.94
C ALA A 180 -11.73 -1.21 18.86
N THR A 181 -12.22 0.01 18.68
CA THR A 181 -13.64 0.33 18.72
C THR A 181 -14.20 0.79 17.38
N GLU A 182 -13.35 1.37 16.53
CA GLU A 182 -13.75 1.81 15.21
C GLU A 182 -13.83 0.61 14.24
N GLU A 183 -14.90 0.57 13.45
CA GLU A 183 -15.07 -0.44 12.41
C GLU A 183 -14.14 -0.12 11.24
N LYS A 184 -13.48 -1.16 10.72
CA LYS A 184 -12.72 -1.13 9.47
C LYS A 184 -13.43 -1.93 8.41
N TYR A 185 -13.30 -1.46 7.17
CA TYR A 185 -13.89 -2.05 5.98
C TYR A 185 -12.76 -2.47 5.05
N GLU A 186 -12.58 -3.77 4.88
CA GLU A 186 -11.60 -4.39 4.00
C GLU A 186 -12.30 -4.98 2.80
N ARG A 187 -11.69 -4.89 1.62
CA ARG A 187 -12.15 -5.55 0.40
C ARG A 187 -11.00 -6.32 -0.22
N TYR A 188 -11.25 -7.58 -0.50
CA TYR A 188 -10.25 -8.43 -1.12
C TYR A 188 -10.40 -8.38 -2.64
N TRP A 189 -9.30 -8.03 -3.30
CA TRP A 189 -9.24 -7.89 -4.73
C TRP A 189 -8.45 -9.04 -5.33
N ARG A 190 -9.01 -9.75 -6.30
CA ARG A 190 -8.27 -10.75 -7.06
C ARG A 190 -7.15 -10.07 -7.85
N LEU A 191 -6.06 -10.80 -8.10
CA LEU A 191 -4.92 -10.28 -8.86
C LEU A 191 -5.32 -9.80 -10.25
N GLU A 192 -6.23 -10.51 -10.92
CA GLU A 192 -6.85 -10.14 -12.19
C GLU A 192 -7.47 -8.72 -12.11
N GLN A 193 -8.29 -8.44 -11.10
CA GLN A 193 -8.96 -7.14 -10.94
C GLN A 193 -7.95 -6.00 -10.75
N VAL A 194 -6.86 -6.26 -10.01
CA VAL A 194 -5.78 -5.28 -9.82
C VAL A 194 -5.08 -4.98 -11.15
N VAL A 195 -4.77 -6.01 -11.94
CA VAL A 195 -4.16 -5.86 -13.27
C VAL A 195 -5.09 -5.12 -14.22
N ASP A 196 -6.38 -5.48 -14.24
CA ASP A 196 -7.39 -4.86 -15.10
C ASP A 196 -7.59 -3.37 -14.79
N ALA A 197 -7.66 -3.00 -13.51
CA ALA A 197 -7.77 -1.59 -13.12
C ALA A 197 -6.55 -0.77 -13.58
N ILE A 198 -5.33 -1.29 -13.38
CA ILE A 198 -4.09 -0.62 -13.76
C ILE A 198 -4.00 -0.47 -15.29
N THR A 199 -4.29 -1.53 -16.03
CA THR A 199 -4.24 -1.50 -17.51
C THR A 199 -5.39 -0.68 -18.09
N GLY A 200 -6.58 -0.75 -17.48
CA GLY A 200 -7.73 0.09 -17.81
C GLY A 200 -7.49 1.59 -17.64
N ALA A 201 -6.65 1.97 -16.68
CA ALA A 201 -6.18 3.35 -16.50
C ALA A 201 -5.12 3.78 -17.52
N GLY A 202 -4.73 2.92 -18.47
CA GLY A 202 -3.78 3.22 -19.55
C GLY A 202 -2.32 2.96 -19.20
N LEU A 203 -2.03 2.25 -18.10
CA LEU A 203 -0.67 1.86 -17.76
C LEU A 203 -0.34 0.50 -18.39
N GLY A 204 0.84 0.36 -19.00
CA GLY A 204 1.34 -0.89 -19.56
C GLY A 204 2.02 -1.74 -18.48
N LEU A 205 1.53 -2.96 -18.23
CA LEU A 205 2.19 -3.88 -17.31
C LEU A 205 3.56 -4.29 -17.87
N THR A 206 4.64 -4.04 -17.13
CA THR A 206 6.00 -4.40 -17.52
C THR A 206 6.54 -5.60 -16.75
N ARG A 207 6.04 -5.83 -15.52
CA ARG A 207 6.44 -6.97 -14.70
C ARG A 207 5.34 -7.35 -13.71
N LEU A 208 5.13 -8.65 -13.52
CA LEU A 208 4.44 -9.24 -12.39
C LEU A 208 5.39 -10.28 -11.77
N ALA A 209 5.60 -10.20 -10.47
CA ALA A 209 6.43 -11.12 -9.71
C ALA A 209 5.68 -11.63 -8.49
N GLU A 210 5.73 -12.93 -8.25
CA GLU A 210 5.14 -13.56 -7.07
C GLU A 210 6.25 -14.09 -6.17
N PHE A 211 6.05 -14.00 -4.87
CA PHE A 211 7.04 -14.38 -3.87
C PHE A 211 6.45 -15.35 -2.85
N GLN A 212 7.25 -16.32 -2.43
CA GLN A 212 6.88 -17.17 -1.29
C GLN A 212 6.69 -16.35 -0.02
N THR A 213 7.51 -15.31 0.18
CA THR A 213 7.32 -14.24 1.14
C THR A 213 8.35 -13.14 0.91
N LEU A 214 7.93 -11.91 1.14
CA LEU A 214 8.82 -10.73 1.18
C LEU A 214 9.46 -10.54 2.57
N TYR A 215 8.88 -11.13 3.60
CA TYR A 215 9.27 -10.91 5.00
C TYR A 215 10.01 -12.12 5.57
N ARG A 216 11.11 -11.86 6.30
CA ARG A 216 11.90 -12.91 6.96
C ARG A 216 11.24 -13.33 8.27
N GLY A 217 11.43 -14.62 8.63
CA GLY A 217 11.02 -15.15 9.94
C GLY A 217 9.56 -15.59 10.03
N LEU A 218 8.73 -15.33 9.04
CA LEU A 218 7.37 -15.82 9.00
C LEU A 218 7.33 -17.28 8.52
N GLN A 219 6.72 -18.15 9.33
CA GLN A 219 6.43 -19.54 8.93
C GLN A 219 5.17 -19.53 8.05
N ARG A 220 5.36 -19.71 6.75
CA ARG A 220 4.29 -19.72 5.75
C ARG A 220 4.43 -20.94 4.85
N ASP A 221 3.33 -21.44 4.34
CA ASP A 221 3.32 -22.54 3.38
C ASP A 221 4.05 -22.10 2.09
N ARG A 222 5.10 -22.84 1.73
CA ARG A 222 5.95 -22.52 0.57
C ARG A 222 5.34 -22.95 -0.77
N ARG A 223 4.20 -23.63 -0.76
CA ARG A 223 3.52 -24.11 -1.98
C ARG A 223 2.68 -23.05 -2.65
N VAL A 224 2.40 -21.93 -1.98
CA VAL A 224 1.60 -20.83 -2.49
C VAL A 224 2.35 -19.50 -2.40
N PRO A 225 2.08 -18.53 -3.29
CA PRO A 225 2.60 -17.19 -3.15
C PRO A 225 1.92 -16.48 -1.97
N TRP A 226 2.70 -15.78 -1.17
CA TRP A 226 2.20 -14.97 -0.06
C TRP A 226 2.24 -13.48 -0.35
N ASP A 227 3.08 -13.08 -1.27
CA ASP A 227 3.23 -11.69 -1.67
C ASP A 227 3.45 -11.60 -3.19
N PHE A 228 3.11 -10.45 -3.76
CA PHE A 228 3.40 -10.14 -5.15
C PHE A 228 3.92 -8.72 -5.32
N ALA A 229 4.51 -8.43 -6.45
CA ALA A 229 4.81 -7.08 -6.90
C ALA A 229 4.48 -6.90 -8.37
N LEU A 230 4.06 -5.70 -8.72
CA LEU A 230 3.68 -5.31 -10.07
C LEU A 230 4.40 -4.01 -10.43
N LEU A 231 5.00 -3.99 -11.63
CA LEU A 231 5.48 -2.76 -12.26
C LEU A 231 4.64 -2.49 -13.52
N ALA A 232 4.23 -1.25 -13.66
CA ALA A 232 3.55 -0.78 -14.85
C ALA A 232 4.09 0.60 -15.25
N GLU A 233 4.07 0.91 -16.54
CA GLU A 233 4.60 2.13 -17.10
C GLU A 233 3.50 2.93 -17.80
N LYS A 234 3.52 4.23 -17.62
CA LYS A 234 2.68 5.14 -18.39
C LYS A 234 3.31 5.37 -19.77
N PRO A 235 2.63 5.03 -20.86
CA PRO A 235 3.14 5.30 -22.22
C PRO A 235 3.54 6.76 -22.41
N GLU A 236 4.48 6.99 -23.38
CA GLU A 236 4.90 8.34 -23.79
C GLU A 236 3.79 9.11 -24.53
#